data_234f39e65acf1bb75ba33cac07fff5b7
#
_entry.id   234f39e65acf1bb75ba33cac07fff5b7
#
_cell.length_a   1.000
_cell.length_b   1.000
_cell.length_c   1.000
_cell.angle_alpha   90.00
_cell.angle_beta   90.00
_cell.angle_gamma   90.00
#
_symmetry.space_group_name_H-M   'P 1'
#
loop_
_entity.id
_entity.type
_entity.pdbx_description
1 polymer ?
#
loop_
_entity_poly.entity_id
_entity_poly.type
_entity_poly.pdbx_seq_one_letter_code
_entity_poly.pdbx_strand_id
1 'polypeptide(L)'
;LGDVYKRQLKRFIEREQNPLPTETIQLDKAPVKQKVITGDDVDLNQLPIVHHAEKDSGKYITVGVLVVRDPDSGVLNAGMYRHEVQGKDLLGCMFNPTHHAGYIYRRCKELNKKMEAVLFIGHHPAALIGTLCEGPIDLSELEVMGGLLGEPLQVVDGETVNIPVPAFAEIAIEGHLDPANETRDGPFAEFTGYYGPSKDPVGLMKVTAITMREDAIYHDLDPAHQEHNLAGALTLESTVYANVRHLVPTVTGVYLPVSGCCRFTVYVAIKKRVPGEGKSAGMAALTANPGIKIAIVVDNDIDIYNEQRVLWAIATTFEADRDLTIIPNAMGSHLNPAAYGEVRTESGPMNTKVIIDATRPVTLPFEDPIKPPQEIWDRIRLEDYLE
;
A
#
# COMPACT_ATOMS: atom_id res chain seq x y z
N LEU A 1 -8.67 20.20 9.34
CA LEU A 1 -8.22 19.03 8.56
C LEU A 1 -7.54 17.98 9.45
N GLY A 2 -6.58 18.35 10.33
CA GLY A 2 -5.87 17.39 11.19
C GLY A 2 -6.75 16.44 12.01
N ASP A 3 -7.89 16.89 12.50
CA ASP A 3 -8.82 16.03 13.23
C ASP A 3 -9.56 15.02 12.35
N VAL A 4 -9.74 15.33 11.06
CA VAL A 4 -10.33 14.40 10.10
C VAL A 4 -9.36 13.25 9.84
N TYR A 5 -8.09 13.53 9.57
CA TYR A 5 -7.07 12.50 9.34
C TYR A 5 -6.85 11.60 10.56
N LYS A 6 -6.81 12.19 11.78
CA LYS A 6 -6.70 11.41 13.02
C LYS A 6 -7.89 10.47 13.23
N ARG A 7 -9.11 10.91 12.90
CA ARG A 7 -10.32 10.07 12.96
C ARG A 7 -10.30 8.99 11.87
N GLN A 8 -9.85 9.34 10.67
CA GLN A 8 -9.69 8.40 9.56
C GLN A 8 -8.77 7.25 9.93
N LEU A 9 -7.56 7.54 10.42
CA LEU A 9 -6.59 6.52 10.82
C LEU A 9 -7.14 5.59 11.90
N LYS A 10 -7.77 6.15 12.95
CA LYS A 10 -8.38 5.34 14.02
C LYS A 10 -9.49 4.43 13.52
N ARG A 11 -10.38 4.95 12.67
CA ARG A 11 -11.48 4.17 12.10
C ARG A 11 -10.97 3.10 11.13
N PHE A 12 -9.91 3.38 10.41
CA PHE A 12 -9.25 2.41 9.55
C PHE A 12 -8.70 1.25 10.37
N ILE A 13 -7.90 1.53 11.41
CA ILE A 13 -7.34 0.51 12.32
C ILE A 13 -8.45 -0.34 12.96
N GLU A 14 -9.52 0.29 13.43
CA GLU A 14 -10.66 -0.41 14.02
C GLU A 14 -11.28 -1.41 13.03
N ARG A 15 -11.49 -0.99 11.78
CA ARG A 15 -12.12 -1.83 10.76
C ARG A 15 -11.18 -2.92 10.22
N GLU A 16 -9.90 -2.59 10.02
CA GLU A 16 -8.88 -3.54 9.60
C GLU A 16 -8.73 -4.71 10.58
N GLN A 17 -8.85 -4.43 11.89
CA GLN A 17 -8.78 -5.43 12.96
C GLN A 17 -10.06 -6.25 13.15
N ASN A 18 -11.13 -5.93 12.42
CA ASN A 18 -12.41 -6.63 12.48
C ASN A 18 -12.81 -7.15 11.08
N PRO A 19 -12.05 -8.12 10.51
CA PRO A 19 -12.35 -8.71 9.23
C PRO A 19 -13.71 -9.42 9.24
N LEU A 20 -14.43 -9.41 8.11
CA LEU A 20 -15.72 -10.06 7.96
C LEU A 20 -15.64 -11.15 6.89
N PRO A 21 -16.11 -12.37 7.16
CA PRO A 21 -16.14 -13.45 6.17
C PRO A 21 -16.86 -13.03 4.89
N THR A 22 -16.40 -13.52 3.74
CA THR A 22 -17.06 -13.27 2.45
C THR A 22 -18.45 -13.92 2.40
N GLU A 23 -19.36 -13.34 1.61
CA GLU A 23 -20.70 -13.86 1.36
C GLU A 23 -20.83 -14.27 -0.11
N THR A 24 -21.11 -15.55 -0.37
CA THR A 24 -21.41 -16.02 -1.74
C THR A 24 -22.84 -15.67 -2.11
N ILE A 25 -23.03 -14.96 -3.22
CA ILE A 25 -24.33 -14.58 -3.74
C ILE A 25 -24.70 -15.37 -5.01
N GLN A 26 -25.96 -15.27 -5.40
CA GLN A 26 -26.45 -15.90 -6.63
C GLN A 26 -25.84 -15.24 -7.88
N LEU A 27 -25.57 -16.01 -8.91
CA LEU A 27 -24.89 -15.57 -10.15
C LEU A 27 -25.64 -14.42 -10.84
N ASP A 28 -26.97 -14.48 -10.86
CA ASP A 28 -27.84 -13.47 -11.46
C ASP A 28 -27.83 -12.11 -10.74
N LYS A 29 -27.29 -12.07 -9.53
CA LYS A 29 -27.10 -10.86 -8.73
C LYS A 29 -25.69 -10.29 -8.81
N ALA A 30 -24.79 -10.92 -9.57
CA ALA A 30 -23.39 -10.51 -9.68
C ALA A 30 -23.15 -9.73 -10.99
N PRO A 31 -23.06 -8.38 -10.93
CA PRO A 31 -22.86 -7.56 -12.13
C PRO A 31 -21.61 -7.92 -12.93
N VAL A 32 -20.55 -8.38 -12.26
CA VAL A 32 -19.30 -8.81 -12.90
C VAL A 32 -19.50 -9.98 -13.86
N LYS A 33 -20.63 -10.69 -13.81
CA LYS A 33 -20.96 -11.83 -14.66
C LYS A 33 -21.93 -11.48 -15.81
N GLN A 34 -22.24 -10.21 -16.04
CA GLN A 34 -23.15 -9.79 -17.12
C GLN A 34 -22.61 -10.07 -18.52
N LYS A 35 -21.29 -9.98 -18.71
CA LYS A 35 -20.60 -10.42 -19.93
C LYS A 35 -19.58 -11.47 -19.56
N VAL A 36 -19.56 -12.57 -20.31
CA VAL A 36 -18.64 -13.70 -20.09
C VAL A 36 -17.94 -14.02 -21.41
N ILE A 37 -16.63 -13.96 -21.44
CA ILE A 37 -15.77 -14.25 -22.59
C ILE A 37 -14.84 -15.39 -22.19
N THR A 38 -14.88 -16.50 -22.93
CA THR A 38 -14.08 -17.71 -22.61
C THR A 38 -13.44 -18.32 -23.85
N GLY A 39 -12.49 -19.21 -23.66
CA GLY A 39 -11.86 -19.98 -24.73
C GLY A 39 -11.11 -19.09 -25.74
N ASP A 40 -11.33 -19.34 -27.03
CA ASP A 40 -10.62 -18.65 -28.12
C ASP A 40 -11.02 -17.18 -28.30
N ASP A 41 -12.13 -16.76 -27.71
CA ASP A 41 -12.62 -15.38 -27.76
C ASP A 41 -11.93 -14.46 -26.73
N VAL A 42 -11.17 -15.04 -25.79
CA VAL A 42 -10.37 -14.29 -24.83
C VAL A 42 -9.31 -13.46 -25.56
N ASP A 43 -9.40 -12.13 -25.39
CA ASP A 43 -8.43 -11.18 -25.95
C ASP A 43 -8.30 -9.95 -25.04
N LEU A 44 -7.16 -9.82 -24.37
CA LEU A 44 -6.84 -8.69 -23.50
C LEU A 44 -6.79 -7.35 -24.24
N ASN A 45 -6.59 -7.35 -25.58
CA ASN A 45 -6.61 -6.14 -26.38
C ASN A 45 -8.00 -5.49 -26.49
N GLN A 46 -9.07 -6.20 -26.10
CA GLN A 46 -10.43 -5.64 -25.98
C GLN A 46 -10.56 -4.68 -24.79
N LEU A 47 -9.64 -4.77 -23.81
CA LEU A 47 -9.62 -3.89 -22.65
C LEU A 47 -8.75 -2.66 -22.95
N PRO A 48 -9.10 -1.47 -22.42
CA PRO A 48 -8.36 -0.23 -22.66
C PRO A 48 -7.09 -0.15 -21.80
N ILE A 49 -6.27 -1.21 -21.81
CA ILE A 49 -5.03 -1.30 -21.05
C ILE A 49 -4.00 -0.34 -21.63
N VAL A 50 -3.37 0.47 -20.78
CA VAL A 50 -2.51 1.60 -21.15
C VAL A 50 -1.03 1.21 -21.15
N HIS A 51 -0.24 1.86 -22.02
CA HIS A 51 1.21 1.95 -21.94
C HIS A 51 1.52 3.29 -21.27
N HIS A 52 1.91 3.29 -19.99
CA HIS A 52 1.93 4.49 -19.15
C HIS A 52 3.16 5.38 -19.37
N ALA A 53 4.35 4.78 -19.50
CA ALA A 53 5.60 5.53 -19.57
C ALA A 53 6.49 5.08 -20.73
N GLU A 54 7.26 6.01 -21.28
CA GLU A 54 8.07 5.82 -22.52
C GLU A 54 8.93 4.55 -22.53
N LYS A 55 9.50 4.16 -21.37
CA LYS A 55 10.43 3.02 -21.27
C LYS A 55 9.77 1.79 -20.64
N ASP A 56 8.48 1.79 -20.40
CA ASP A 56 7.78 0.58 -20.00
C ASP A 56 7.91 -0.47 -21.12
N SER A 57 8.08 -1.74 -20.76
CA SER A 57 8.22 -2.82 -21.73
C SER A 57 6.97 -3.07 -22.57
N GLY A 58 5.80 -2.63 -22.11
CA GLY A 58 4.52 -2.83 -22.77
C GLY A 58 3.36 -2.14 -22.06
N LYS A 59 2.16 -2.64 -22.33
CA LYS A 59 0.93 -2.24 -21.64
C LYS A 59 0.82 -2.94 -20.30
N TYR A 60 0.38 -2.23 -19.27
CA TYR A 60 0.25 -2.77 -17.92
C TYR A 60 -1.14 -2.57 -17.32
N ILE A 61 -1.63 -3.59 -16.63
CA ILE A 61 -2.70 -3.46 -15.64
C ILE A 61 -2.02 -3.06 -14.33
N THR A 62 -2.25 -1.84 -13.86
CA THR A 62 -1.53 -1.25 -12.72
C THR A 62 -2.26 -1.37 -11.39
N VAL A 63 -3.60 -1.49 -11.41
CA VAL A 63 -4.46 -1.55 -10.22
C VAL A 63 -5.25 -2.85 -10.13
N GLY A 64 -4.80 -3.87 -10.84
CA GLY A 64 -5.40 -5.19 -10.75
C GLY A 64 -5.12 -5.86 -9.41
N VAL A 65 -6.17 -6.37 -8.78
CA VAL A 65 -6.06 -7.17 -7.54
C VAL A 65 -6.06 -8.64 -7.91
N LEU A 66 -4.94 -9.30 -7.64
CA LEU A 66 -4.79 -10.73 -7.87
C LEU A 66 -5.23 -11.51 -6.64
N VAL A 67 -6.18 -12.41 -6.82
CA VAL A 67 -6.65 -13.37 -5.81
C VAL A 67 -6.08 -14.74 -6.15
N VAL A 68 -5.40 -15.36 -5.20
CA VAL A 68 -4.82 -16.71 -5.31
C VAL A 68 -5.13 -17.50 -4.05
N ARG A 69 -5.01 -18.84 -4.13
CA ARG A 69 -5.22 -19.73 -2.98
C ARG A 69 -3.92 -20.35 -2.53
N ASP A 70 -3.63 -20.28 -1.24
CA ASP A 70 -2.53 -21.02 -0.64
C ASP A 70 -2.79 -22.54 -0.79
N PRO A 71 -1.89 -23.31 -1.43
CA PRO A 71 -2.07 -24.72 -1.68
C PRO A 71 -2.02 -25.60 -0.43
N ASP A 72 -1.48 -25.11 0.68
CA ASP A 72 -1.34 -25.85 1.94
C ASP A 72 -2.50 -25.57 2.91
N SER A 73 -2.85 -24.30 3.13
CA SER A 73 -3.91 -23.89 4.06
C SER A 73 -5.28 -23.73 3.41
N GLY A 74 -5.34 -23.46 2.10
CA GLY A 74 -6.57 -23.13 1.39
C GLY A 74 -7.01 -21.67 1.57
N VAL A 75 -6.31 -20.87 2.34
CA VAL A 75 -6.62 -19.46 2.56
C VAL A 75 -6.44 -18.66 1.27
N LEU A 76 -7.36 -17.74 1.01
CA LEU A 76 -7.30 -16.83 -0.13
C LEU A 76 -6.44 -15.62 0.23
N ASN A 77 -5.46 -15.34 -0.60
CA ASN A 77 -4.69 -14.11 -0.56
C ASN A 77 -5.12 -13.18 -1.70
N ALA A 78 -5.25 -11.90 -1.43
CA ALA A 78 -5.55 -10.89 -2.43
C ALA A 78 -4.57 -9.72 -2.31
N GLY A 79 -3.86 -9.42 -3.40
CA GLY A 79 -2.87 -8.35 -3.42
C GLY A 79 -2.87 -7.57 -4.72
N MET A 80 -2.52 -6.30 -4.65
CA MET A 80 -2.39 -5.44 -5.82
C MET A 80 -0.99 -5.60 -6.40
N TYR A 81 -0.92 -6.03 -7.66
CA TYR A 81 0.32 -6.23 -8.40
C TYR A 81 0.21 -5.63 -9.79
N ARG A 82 1.37 -5.35 -10.42
CA ARG A 82 1.39 -4.98 -11.83
C ARG A 82 1.39 -6.22 -12.71
N HIS A 83 0.68 -6.15 -13.84
CA HIS A 83 0.60 -7.23 -14.80
C HIS A 83 0.88 -6.72 -16.20
N GLU A 84 1.94 -7.23 -16.83
CA GLU A 84 2.32 -6.87 -18.19
C GLU A 84 1.52 -7.69 -19.22
N VAL A 85 0.90 -7.04 -20.20
CA VAL A 85 0.26 -7.72 -21.32
C VAL A 85 1.34 -8.25 -22.26
N GLN A 86 1.46 -9.57 -22.34
CA GLN A 86 2.50 -10.23 -23.16
C GLN A 86 1.93 -11.00 -24.34
N GLY A 87 0.63 -10.96 -24.52
CA GLY A 87 -0.06 -11.62 -25.63
C GLY A 87 -1.56 -11.42 -25.57
N LYS A 88 -2.28 -12.01 -26.50
CA LYS A 88 -3.74 -11.98 -26.59
C LYS A 88 -4.38 -12.43 -25.27
N ASP A 89 -3.81 -13.45 -24.64
CA ASP A 89 -4.32 -14.13 -23.46
C ASP A 89 -3.21 -14.45 -22.44
N LEU A 90 -2.15 -13.64 -22.41
CA LEU A 90 -0.99 -13.83 -21.56
C LEU A 90 -0.68 -12.57 -20.76
N LEU A 91 -0.53 -12.73 -19.43
CA LEU A 91 -0.12 -11.69 -18.50
C LEU A 91 1.14 -12.09 -17.75
N GLY A 92 2.18 -11.27 -17.82
CA GLY A 92 3.32 -11.35 -16.92
C GLY A 92 2.92 -10.87 -15.52
N CYS A 93 3.19 -11.66 -14.50
CA CYS A 93 2.80 -11.38 -13.11
C CYS A 93 4.04 -11.22 -12.25
N MET A 94 4.35 -9.99 -11.83
CA MET A 94 5.50 -9.69 -11.00
C MET A 94 5.13 -9.81 -9.51
N PHE A 95 5.61 -10.84 -8.85
CA PHE A 95 5.48 -11.03 -7.40
C PHE A 95 6.79 -10.68 -6.70
N ASN A 96 6.70 -9.88 -5.64
CA ASN A 96 7.83 -9.76 -4.74
C ASN A 96 7.96 -11.06 -3.93
N PRO A 97 9.15 -11.71 -3.87
CA PRO A 97 9.35 -12.96 -3.13
C PRO A 97 8.99 -12.90 -1.64
N THR A 98 8.96 -11.71 -1.06
CA THR A 98 8.62 -11.50 0.36
C THR A 98 7.12 -11.30 0.60
N HIS A 99 6.30 -11.13 -0.47
CA HIS A 99 4.85 -10.99 -0.35
C HIS A 99 4.15 -12.37 -0.39
N HIS A 100 2.93 -12.44 0.14
CA HIS A 100 2.16 -13.69 0.25
C HIS A 100 1.98 -14.37 -1.11
N ALA A 101 1.57 -13.64 -2.16
CA ALA A 101 1.42 -14.24 -3.49
C ALA A 101 2.74 -14.79 -4.05
N GLY A 102 3.87 -14.14 -3.77
CA GLY A 102 5.21 -14.65 -4.13
C GLY A 102 5.57 -15.93 -3.38
N TYR A 103 5.22 -16.01 -2.09
CA TYR A 103 5.35 -17.24 -1.29
C TYR A 103 4.47 -18.35 -1.85
N ILE A 104 3.19 -18.09 -2.10
CA ILE A 104 2.21 -19.04 -2.64
C ILE A 104 2.67 -19.56 -4.01
N TYR A 105 3.12 -18.67 -4.92
CA TYR A 105 3.64 -19.06 -6.23
C TYR A 105 4.85 -20.00 -6.13
N ARG A 106 5.82 -19.67 -5.28
CA ARG A 106 6.97 -20.54 -5.00
C ARG A 106 6.53 -21.86 -4.43
N ARG A 107 5.56 -21.89 -3.53
CA ARG A 107 5.03 -23.12 -2.95
C ARG A 107 4.33 -23.99 -3.99
N CYS A 108 3.57 -23.40 -4.89
CA CYS A 108 2.99 -24.10 -6.05
C CYS A 108 4.10 -24.69 -6.95
N LYS A 109 5.20 -23.98 -7.16
CA LYS A 109 6.36 -24.44 -7.92
C LYS A 109 7.01 -25.67 -7.26
N GLU A 110 7.21 -25.65 -5.93
CA GLU A 110 7.72 -26.80 -5.16
C GLU A 110 6.81 -28.03 -5.26
N LEU A 111 5.51 -27.82 -5.28
CA LEU A 111 4.51 -28.86 -5.39
C LEU A 111 4.24 -29.31 -6.85
N ASN A 112 4.89 -28.69 -7.83
CA ASN A 112 4.63 -28.88 -9.27
C ASN A 112 3.13 -28.77 -9.62
N LYS A 113 2.47 -27.76 -9.06
CA LYS A 113 1.05 -27.44 -9.26
C LYS A 113 0.88 -26.11 -9.97
N LYS A 114 -0.10 -26.01 -10.86
CA LYS A 114 -0.56 -24.73 -11.40
C LYS A 114 -1.22 -23.92 -10.28
N MET A 115 -1.00 -22.63 -10.28
CA MET A 115 -1.65 -21.69 -9.39
C MET A 115 -2.84 -21.06 -10.13
N GLU A 116 -4.05 -21.35 -9.68
CA GLU A 116 -5.25 -20.68 -10.16
C GLU A 116 -5.29 -19.24 -9.64
N ALA A 117 -5.80 -18.32 -10.44
CA ALA A 117 -5.85 -16.92 -10.11
C ALA A 117 -7.07 -16.21 -10.72
N VAL A 118 -7.57 -15.23 -9.99
CA VAL A 118 -8.50 -14.20 -10.46
C VAL A 118 -7.85 -12.83 -10.29
N LEU A 119 -7.79 -12.08 -11.36
CA LEU A 119 -7.37 -10.69 -11.35
C LEU A 119 -8.61 -9.82 -11.54
N PHE A 120 -9.05 -9.08 -10.52
CA PHE A 120 -10.16 -8.15 -10.68
C PHE A 120 -9.70 -6.70 -10.75
N ILE A 121 -10.42 -5.89 -11.51
CA ILE A 121 -10.16 -4.48 -11.76
C ILE A 121 -11.42 -3.69 -11.42
N GLY A 122 -11.26 -2.60 -10.67
CA GLY A 122 -12.36 -1.72 -10.27
C GLY A 122 -13.28 -2.33 -9.22
N HIS A 123 -13.37 -1.69 -8.08
CA HIS A 123 -14.28 -1.99 -6.98
C HIS A 123 -14.41 -0.76 -6.08
N HIS A 124 -15.23 -0.82 -5.04
CA HIS A 124 -15.29 0.21 -4.02
C HIS A 124 -13.89 0.50 -3.45
N PRO A 125 -13.44 1.77 -3.31
CA PRO A 125 -12.08 2.11 -2.89
C PRO A 125 -11.66 1.46 -1.56
N ALA A 126 -12.56 1.30 -0.60
CA ALA A 126 -12.26 0.63 0.68
C ALA A 126 -11.85 -0.84 0.48
N ALA A 127 -12.47 -1.54 -0.50
CA ALA A 127 -12.06 -2.89 -0.86
C ALA A 127 -10.65 -2.90 -1.46
N LEU A 128 -10.36 -1.99 -2.41
CA LEU A 128 -9.04 -1.90 -3.02
C LEU A 128 -7.95 -1.60 -1.98
N ILE A 129 -8.20 -0.69 -1.04
CA ILE A 129 -7.27 -0.38 0.05
C ILE A 129 -7.04 -1.61 0.95
N GLY A 130 -8.07 -2.43 1.17
CA GLY A 130 -7.96 -3.67 1.97
C GLY A 130 -6.91 -4.65 1.43
N THR A 131 -6.64 -4.65 0.13
CA THR A 131 -5.60 -5.50 -0.48
C THR A 131 -4.17 -5.07 -0.17
N LEU A 132 -4.00 -3.89 0.38
CA LEU A 132 -2.71 -3.30 0.74
C LEU A 132 -2.42 -3.40 2.25
N CYS A 133 -3.35 -3.99 3.02
CA CYS A 133 -3.14 -4.27 4.44
C CYS A 133 -2.10 -5.39 4.61
N GLU A 134 -1.15 -5.17 5.50
CA GLU A 134 -0.12 -6.15 5.83
C GLU A 134 -0.64 -6.98 7.04
N GLY A 135 -1.02 -8.23 6.79
CA GLY A 135 -1.50 -9.17 7.82
C GLY A 135 -0.72 -10.47 7.83
N PRO A 136 -1.01 -11.40 8.75
CA PRO A 136 -0.45 -12.73 8.72
C PRO A 136 -1.00 -13.52 7.51
N ILE A 137 -0.25 -14.53 7.05
CA ILE A 137 -0.57 -15.32 5.85
C ILE A 137 -1.88 -16.13 5.95
N ASP A 138 -2.34 -16.36 7.15
CA ASP A 138 -3.60 -17.07 7.45
C ASP A 138 -4.82 -16.13 7.53
N LEU A 139 -4.64 -14.82 7.29
CA LEU A 139 -5.71 -13.85 7.16
C LEU A 139 -5.97 -13.55 5.69
N SER A 140 -7.23 -13.69 5.24
CA SER A 140 -7.62 -13.34 3.88
C SER A 140 -7.88 -11.84 3.74
N GLU A 141 -7.23 -11.18 2.79
CA GLU A 141 -7.50 -9.77 2.48
C GLU A 141 -8.93 -9.55 1.97
N LEU A 142 -9.60 -10.57 1.43
CA LEU A 142 -11.03 -10.49 1.07
C LEU A 142 -11.91 -10.26 2.32
N GLU A 143 -11.54 -10.84 3.45
CA GLU A 143 -12.24 -10.59 4.72
C GLU A 143 -11.92 -9.22 5.30
N VAL A 144 -10.67 -8.75 5.13
CA VAL A 144 -10.26 -7.38 5.50
C VAL A 144 -11.04 -6.35 4.67
N MET A 145 -11.24 -6.60 3.37
CA MET A 145 -12.11 -5.76 2.53
C MET A 145 -13.52 -5.66 3.11
N GLY A 146 -14.10 -6.78 3.56
CA GLY A 146 -15.40 -6.80 4.24
C GLY A 146 -15.39 -5.94 5.52
N GLY A 147 -14.35 -6.07 6.35
CA GLY A 147 -14.17 -5.24 7.54
C GLY A 147 -14.13 -3.75 7.22
N LEU A 148 -13.37 -3.34 6.18
CA LEU A 148 -13.27 -1.95 5.75
C LEU A 148 -14.58 -1.42 5.14
N LEU A 149 -15.31 -2.24 4.40
CA LEU A 149 -16.65 -1.91 3.89
C LEU A 149 -17.66 -1.76 5.03
N GLY A 150 -17.52 -2.57 6.08
CA GLY A 150 -18.47 -2.67 7.20
C GLY A 150 -19.61 -3.65 6.93
N GLU A 151 -19.45 -4.47 5.88
CA GLU A 151 -20.34 -5.57 5.49
C GLU A 151 -19.53 -6.65 4.77
N PRO A 152 -19.98 -7.93 4.75
CA PRO A 152 -19.30 -8.99 4.02
C PRO A 152 -19.04 -8.64 2.56
N LEU A 153 -17.81 -8.90 2.07
CA LEU A 153 -17.54 -8.79 0.65
C LEU A 153 -18.34 -9.86 -0.09
N GLN A 154 -19.23 -9.44 -0.97
CA GLN A 154 -20.04 -10.35 -1.79
C GLN A 154 -19.21 -10.89 -2.94
N VAL A 155 -19.22 -12.21 -3.09
CA VAL A 155 -18.46 -12.95 -4.09
C VAL A 155 -19.35 -13.93 -4.87
N VAL A 156 -18.88 -14.34 -6.02
CA VAL A 156 -19.51 -15.36 -6.88
C VAL A 156 -18.43 -16.32 -7.38
N ASP A 157 -18.80 -17.54 -7.77
CA ASP A 157 -17.86 -18.53 -8.29
C ASP A 157 -17.17 -18.06 -9.58
N GLY A 158 -15.91 -18.45 -9.77
CA GLY A 158 -15.20 -18.30 -11.04
C GLY A 158 -15.81 -19.12 -12.16
N GLU A 159 -15.59 -18.71 -13.41
CA GLU A 159 -16.05 -19.44 -14.61
C GLU A 159 -15.14 -20.64 -14.92
N THR A 160 -13.85 -20.46 -14.77
CA THR A 160 -12.82 -21.42 -15.23
C THR A 160 -11.84 -21.83 -14.12
N VAL A 161 -11.91 -21.18 -12.97
CA VAL A 161 -11.03 -21.43 -11.81
C VAL A 161 -11.84 -21.55 -10.52
N ASN A 162 -11.32 -22.31 -9.56
CA ASN A 162 -11.93 -22.47 -8.24
C ASN A 162 -11.47 -21.35 -7.26
N ILE A 163 -11.57 -20.11 -7.71
CA ILE A 163 -11.30 -18.90 -6.93
C ILE A 163 -12.53 -17.99 -6.98
N PRO A 164 -13.04 -17.47 -5.85
CA PRO A 164 -14.19 -16.58 -5.87
C PRO A 164 -13.83 -15.23 -6.50
N VAL A 165 -14.79 -14.66 -7.21
CA VAL A 165 -14.73 -13.35 -7.87
C VAL A 165 -15.56 -12.36 -7.07
N PRO A 166 -15.04 -11.15 -6.70
CA PRO A 166 -15.87 -10.11 -6.12
C PRO A 166 -17.02 -9.72 -7.05
N ALA A 167 -18.25 -9.91 -6.58
CA ALA A 167 -19.47 -9.83 -7.40
C ALA A 167 -19.71 -8.45 -8.02
N PHE A 168 -19.21 -7.40 -7.39
CA PHE A 168 -19.36 -6.00 -7.81
C PHE A 168 -18.08 -5.40 -8.42
N ALA A 169 -17.09 -6.23 -8.74
CA ALA A 169 -15.95 -5.77 -9.55
C ALA A 169 -16.43 -5.31 -10.94
N GLU A 170 -15.71 -4.38 -11.53
CA GLU A 170 -16.00 -3.92 -12.89
C GLU A 170 -15.61 -4.98 -13.92
N ILE A 171 -14.42 -5.56 -13.77
CA ILE A 171 -13.84 -6.58 -14.66
C ILE A 171 -13.15 -7.65 -13.80
N ALA A 172 -13.25 -8.90 -14.19
CA ALA A 172 -12.47 -10.00 -13.64
C ALA A 172 -11.84 -10.83 -14.77
N ILE A 173 -10.57 -11.17 -14.60
CA ILE A 173 -9.75 -11.94 -15.53
C ILE A 173 -9.34 -13.21 -14.79
N GLU A 174 -9.75 -14.36 -15.28
CA GLU A 174 -9.47 -15.67 -14.69
C GLU A 174 -8.39 -16.41 -15.46
N GLY A 175 -7.60 -17.19 -14.78
CA GLY A 175 -6.59 -18.00 -15.44
C GLY A 175 -5.71 -18.76 -14.45
N HIS A 176 -4.62 -19.27 -14.96
CA HIS A 176 -3.66 -20.02 -14.16
C HIS A 176 -2.22 -19.70 -14.54
N LEU A 177 -1.36 -19.72 -13.54
CA LEU A 177 0.09 -19.64 -13.70
C LEU A 177 0.64 -21.07 -13.64
N ASP A 178 1.39 -21.45 -14.68
CA ASP A 178 2.11 -22.71 -14.71
C ASP A 178 3.57 -22.43 -14.36
N PRO A 179 4.09 -22.92 -13.22
CA PRO A 179 5.47 -22.66 -12.81
C PRO A 179 6.53 -23.18 -13.80
N ALA A 180 6.16 -24.04 -14.76
CA ALA A 180 7.05 -24.45 -15.84
C ALA A 180 7.18 -23.39 -16.95
N ASN A 181 6.28 -22.41 -17.00
CA ASN A 181 6.24 -21.34 -17.99
C ASN A 181 6.39 -19.99 -17.31
N GLU A 182 7.62 -19.51 -17.26
CA GLU A 182 7.95 -18.21 -16.69
C GLU A 182 8.35 -17.23 -17.81
N THR A 183 8.35 -15.95 -17.52
CA THR A 183 8.64 -14.88 -18.48
C THR A 183 9.45 -13.77 -17.83
N ARG A 184 9.72 -12.68 -18.58
CA ARG A 184 10.36 -11.46 -18.10
C ARG A 184 9.32 -10.36 -17.95
N ASP A 185 9.50 -9.46 -16.98
CA ASP A 185 8.72 -8.26 -16.73
C ASP A 185 9.62 -7.02 -16.70
N GLY A 186 9.12 -5.92 -17.22
CA GLY A 186 9.79 -4.61 -17.14
C GLY A 186 10.89 -4.36 -18.20
N PRO A 187 11.47 -3.14 -18.20
CA PRO A 187 11.36 -2.10 -17.15
C PRO A 187 9.95 -1.53 -17.00
N PHE A 188 9.66 -0.95 -15.84
CA PHE A 188 8.38 -0.33 -15.52
C PHE A 188 8.58 0.92 -14.66
N ALA A 189 7.78 1.96 -14.89
CA ALA A 189 7.75 3.16 -14.07
C ALA A 189 7.20 2.84 -12.67
N GLU A 190 7.93 3.25 -11.62
CA GLU A 190 7.60 2.92 -10.23
C GLU A 190 7.04 4.13 -9.47
N PHE A 191 6.44 3.88 -8.31
CA PHE A 191 5.87 4.91 -7.43
C PHE A 191 6.84 6.04 -7.06
N THR A 192 8.14 5.81 -7.19
CA THR A 192 9.21 6.77 -6.91
C THR A 192 9.43 7.82 -8.00
N GLY A 193 8.76 7.70 -9.15
CA GLY A 193 9.02 8.51 -10.34
C GLY A 193 10.26 8.12 -11.12
N TYR A 194 10.83 6.94 -10.84
CA TYR A 194 11.97 6.34 -11.56
C TYR A 194 11.58 4.97 -12.12
N TYR A 195 12.29 4.53 -13.16
CA TYR A 195 12.09 3.19 -13.68
C TYR A 195 12.69 2.13 -12.76
N GLY A 196 11.91 1.12 -12.43
CA GLY A 196 12.39 -0.10 -11.81
C GLY A 196 13.09 -0.99 -12.83
N PRO A 197 14.07 -1.82 -12.39
CA PRO A 197 14.74 -2.76 -13.27
C PRO A 197 13.78 -3.87 -13.74
N SER A 198 14.09 -4.45 -14.91
CA SER A 198 13.42 -5.68 -15.35
C SER A 198 13.61 -6.81 -14.33
N LYS A 199 12.63 -7.69 -14.25
CA LYS A 199 12.64 -8.90 -13.42
C LYS A 199 12.56 -10.13 -14.32
N ASP A 200 13.39 -11.11 -14.02
CA ASP A 200 13.47 -12.37 -14.77
C ASP A 200 13.99 -13.48 -13.82
N PRO A 201 13.26 -14.59 -13.62
CA PRO A 201 11.94 -14.86 -14.17
C PRO A 201 10.80 -14.26 -13.33
N VAL A 202 9.62 -14.10 -13.95
CA VAL A 202 8.34 -13.82 -13.30
C VAL A 202 7.27 -14.81 -13.76
N GLY A 203 6.18 -14.93 -13.01
CA GLY A 203 5.07 -15.82 -13.37
C GLY A 203 4.39 -15.40 -14.68
N LEU A 204 3.99 -16.36 -15.51
CA LEU A 204 3.18 -16.15 -16.70
C LEU A 204 1.78 -16.72 -16.48
N MET A 205 0.76 -15.87 -16.48
CA MET A 205 -0.64 -16.26 -16.36
C MET A 205 -1.24 -16.47 -17.75
N LYS A 206 -1.75 -17.67 -18.01
CA LYS A 206 -2.61 -17.95 -19.15
C LYS A 206 -4.03 -17.62 -18.77
N VAL A 207 -4.61 -16.64 -19.45
CA VAL A 207 -6.01 -16.20 -19.25
C VAL A 207 -6.97 -17.19 -19.90
N THR A 208 -8.01 -17.57 -19.17
CA THR A 208 -9.02 -18.55 -19.60
C THR A 208 -10.43 -17.97 -19.67
N ALA A 209 -10.69 -16.89 -18.92
CA ALA A 209 -11.94 -16.14 -19.00
C ALA A 209 -11.73 -14.66 -18.68
N ILE A 210 -12.58 -13.82 -19.27
CA ILE A 210 -12.77 -12.41 -18.89
C ILE A 210 -14.26 -12.22 -18.64
N THR A 211 -14.62 -11.78 -17.45
CA THR A 211 -16.01 -11.43 -17.11
C THR A 211 -16.09 -9.96 -16.72
N MET A 212 -17.20 -9.30 -17.00
CA MET A 212 -17.33 -7.87 -16.72
C MET A 212 -18.79 -7.44 -16.66
N ARG A 213 -19.00 -6.30 -16.06
CA ARG A 213 -20.27 -5.56 -16.14
C ARG A 213 -20.56 -5.17 -17.58
N GLU A 214 -21.81 -4.95 -17.90
CA GLU A 214 -22.22 -4.49 -19.24
C GLU A 214 -21.68 -3.08 -19.54
N ASP A 215 -21.67 -2.23 -18.52
CA ASP A 215 -21.16 -0.84 -18.52
C ASP A 215 -19.84 -0.68 -17.76
N ALA A 216 -18.96 -1.68 -17.84
CA ALA A 216 -17.73 -1.76 -17.07
C ALA A 216 -16.85 -0.51 -17.23
N ILE A 217 -16.38 0.01 -16.10
CA ILE A 217 -15.40 1.09 -16.02
C ILE A 217 -14.02 0.47 -15.76
N TYR A 218 -13.08 0.69 -16.67
CA TYR A 218 -11.70 0.28 -16.46
C TYR A 218 -11.01 1.24 -15.49
N HIS A 219 -10.61 0.72 -14.33
CA HIS A 219 -9.84 1.48 -13.35
C HIS A 219 -8.34 1.30 -13.62
N ASP A 220 -7.62 2.40 -13.69
CA ASP A 220 -6.18 2.44 -13.94
C ASP A 220 -5.48 3.36 -12.93
N LEU A 221 -4.19 3.15 -12.69
CA LEU A 221 -3.33 3.98 -11.86
C LEU A 221 -2.09 4.39 -12.66
N ASP A 222 -1.90 5.69 -12.81
CA ASP A 222 -0.67 6.22 -13.40
C ASP A 222 0.49 6.09 -12.40
N PRO A 223 1.62 5.45 -12.79
CA PRO A 223 2.77 5.30 -11.92
C PRO A 223 3.29 6.64 -11.40
N ALA A 224 3.68 6.67 -10.12
CA ALA A 224 4.14 7.87 -9.40
C ALA A 224 3.11 9.00 -9.25
N HIS A 225 1.90 8.88 -9.79
CA HIS A 225 0.83 9.83 -9.51
C HIS A 225 0.47 9.82 -8.02
N GLN A 226 -0.10 10.93 -7.54
CA GLN A 226 -0.49 11.08 -6.14
C GLN A 226 -1.45 9.96 -5.67
N GLU A 227 -2.37 9.52 -6.52
CA GLU A 227 -3.30 8.42 -6.22
C GLU A 227 -2.56 7.12 -5.95
N HIS A 228 -1.56 6.76 -6.79
CA HIS A 228 -0.71 5.59 -6.58
C HIS A 228 0.00 5.65 -5.21
N ASN A 229 0.56 6.81 -4.88
CA ASN A 229 1.28 6.98 -3.62
C ASN A 229 0.34 6.91 -2.41
N LEU A 230 -0.83 7.54 -2.47
CA LEU A 230 -1.79 7.58 -1.38
C LEU A 230 -2.50 6.23 -1.15
N ALA A 231 -2.67 5.40 -2.18
CA ALA A 231 -3.35 4.12 -2.07
C ALA A 231 -2.79 3.23 -0.94
N GLY A 232 -1.47 3.18 -0.79
CA GLY A 232 -0.86 2.40 0.29
C GLY A 232 -0.37 3.21 1.48
N ALA A 233 -0.59 4.54 1.50
CA ALA A 233 -0.16 5.37 2.62
C ALA A 233 -0.92 5.02 3.90
N LEU A 234 -2.25 4.93 3.84
CA LEU A 234 -3.11 4.72 5.00
C LEU A 234 -2.84 3.39 5.71
N THR A 235 -2.61 2.32 4.95
CA THR A 235 -2.29 0.99 5.49
C THR A 235 -0.94 1.01 6.21
N LEU A 236 0.06 1.65 5.60
CA LEU A 236 1.37 1.79 6.20
C LEU A 236 1.37 2.73 7.41
N GLU A 237 0.56 3.81 7.41
CA GLU A 237 0.35 4.68 8.56
C GLU A 237 -0.24 3.92 9.75
N SER A 238 -1.17 3.00 9.50
CA SER A 238 -1.75 2.10 10.51
C SER A 238 -0.66 1.26 11.17
N THR A 239 0.15 0.59 10.37
CA THR A 239 1.26 -0.26 10.84
C THR A 239 2.29 0.56 11.65
N VAL A 240 2.70 1.73 11.14
CA VAL A 240 3.63 2.63 11.84
C VAL A 240 3.03 3.13 13.15
N TYR A 241 1.76 3.55 13.13
CA TYR A 241 1.10 4.05 14.34
C TYR A 241 1.04 2.99 15.44
N ALA A 242 0.68 1.75 15.08
CA ALA A 242 0.65 0.63 16.02
C ALA A 242 2.03 0.35 16.62
N ASN A 243 3.07 0.31 15.78
CA ASN A 243 4.45 0.06 16.20
C ASN A 243 5.00 1.17 17.11
N VAL A 244 4.80 2.43 16.74
CA VAL A 244 5.21 3.57 17.56
C VAL A 244 4.45 3.58 18.89
N ARG A 245 3.14 3.35 18.87
CA ARG A 245 2.29 3.35 20.07
C ARG A 245 2.68 2.31 21.09
N HIS A 246 3.20 1.18 20.63
CA HIS A 246 3.68 0.10 21.51
C HIS A 246 4.84 0.58 22.40
N LEU A 247 5.78 1.38 21.85
CA LEU A 247 6.94 1.90 22.59
C LEU A 247 6.70 3.29 23.16
N VAL A 248 5.97 4.14 22.47
CA VAL A 248 5.68 5.55 22.84
C VAL A 248 4.16 5.75 22.86
N PRO A 249 3.48 5.40 23.98
CA PRO A 249 2.02 5.48 24.06
C PRO A 249 1.43 6.88 23.88
N THR A 250 2.27 7.90 23.94
CA THR A 250 1.90 9.31 23.76
C THR A 250 1.90 9.79 22.31
N VAL A 251 2.06 8.87 21.34
CA VAL A 251 1.91 9.19 19.92
C VAL A 251 0.50 9.71 19.65
N THR A 252 0.42 10.83 18.94
CA THR A 252 -0.86 11.49 18.62
C THR A 252 -1.20 11.45 17.13
N GLY A 253 -0.21 11.16 16.27
CA GLY A 253 -0.42 11.04 14.83
C GLY A 253 0.81 10.51 14.11
N VAL A 254 0.57 9.91 12.95
CA VAL A 254 1.55 9.45 11.98
C VAL A 254 1.07 9.89 10.62
N TYR A 255 1.97 10.29 9.75
CA TYR A 255 1.67 10.69 8.38
C TYR A 255 2.82 10.37 7.45
N LEU A 256 2.53 9.74 6.33
CA LEU A 256 3.48 9.49 5.24
C LEU A 256 3.22 10.49 4.10
N PRO A 257 4.02 11.56 3.98
CA PRO A 257 3.76 12.63 3.03
C PRO A 257 3.99 12.19 1.58
N VAL A 258 3.23 12.79 0.66
CA VAL A 258 3.40 12.58 -0.79
C VAL A 258 4.80 12.97 -1.25
N SER A 259 5.39 14.02 -0.68
CA SER A 259 6.78 14.43 -0.94
C SER A 259 7.83 13.37 -0.60
N GLY A 260 7.50 12.45 0.32
CA GLY A 260 8.29 11.26 0.65
C GLY A 260 7.81 10.01 -0.08
N CYS A 261 7.09 10.15 -1.20
CA CYS A 261 6.48 9.06 -1.97
C CYS A 261 5.56 8.16 -1.11
N CYS A 262 4.98 8.67 -0.02
CA CYS A 262 4.17 7.92 0.93
C CYS A 262 4.80 6.61 1.45
N ARG A 263 6.14 6.50 1.35
CA ARG A 263 6.90 5.27 1.71
C ARG A 263 8.22 5.57 2.41
N PHE A 264 8.98 6.56 1.92
CA PHE A 264 10.36 6.77 2.35
C PHE A 264 10.50 7.70 3.55
N THR A 265 9.54 8.62 3.71
CA THR A 265 9.53 9.60 4.83
C THR A 265 8.28 9.40 5.66
N VAL A 266 8.43 9.48 6.99
CA VAL A 266 7.31 9.47 7.94
C VAL A 266 7.45 10.62 8.93
N TYR A 267 6.33 11.29 9.19
CA TYR A 267 6.17 12.27 10.26
C TYR A 267 5.45 11.63 11.43
N VAL A 268 5.99 11.81 12.64
CA VAL A 268 5.44 11.25 13.86
C VAL A 268 5.23 12.37 14.88
N ALA A 269 4.00 12.57 15.34
CA ALA A 269 3.70 13.53 16.40
C ALA A 269 3.55 12.82 17.74
N ILE A 270 4.28 13.27 18.75
CA ILE A 270 4.22 12.73 20.12
C ILE A 270 4.01 13.83 21.16
N LYS A 271 3.35 13.49 22.26
CA LYS A 271 3.39 14.33 23.47
C LYS A 271 4.59 13.89 24.32
N LYS A 272 5.77 14.46 24.04
CA LYS A 272 7.03 14.09 24.68
C LYS A 272 6.96 14.30 26.20
N ARG A 273 7.40 13.33 26.99
CA ARG A 273 7.37 13.33 28.46
C ARG A 273 8.78 13.29 29.08
N VAL A 274 9.69 12.60 28.41
CA VAL A 274 11.05 12.36 28.88
C VAL A 274 12.07 12.53 27.76
N PRO A 275 13.35 12.85 28.11
CA PRO A 275 14.43 12.90 27.13
C PRO A 275 14.58 11.56 26.37
N GLY A 276 14.89 11.62 25.08
CA GLY A 276 15.09 10.43 24.24
C GLY A 276 13.82 9.78 23.68
N GLU A 277 12.63 10.18 24.15
CA GLU A 277 11.36 9.60 23.66
C GLU A 277 11.13 9.86 22.16
N GLY A 278 11.59 11.01 21.63
CA GLY A 278 11.56 11.31 20.19
C GLY A 278 12.41 10.33 19.37
N LYS A 279 13.63 10.04 19.81
CA LYS A 279 14.48 9.03 19.15
C LYS A 279 13.86 7.63 19.20
N SER A 280 13.24 7.26 20.33
CA SER A 280 12.55 5.98 20.46
C SER A 280 11.36 5.87 19.48
N ALA A 281 10.58 6.94 19.34
CA ALA A 281 9.49 7.01 18.37
C ALA A 281 10.00 6.89 16.92
N GLY A 282 11.08 7.57 16.59
CA GLY A 282 11.75 7.48 15.28
C GLY A 282 12.26 6.07 14.97
N MET A 283 12.90 5.41 15.93
CA MET A 283 13.34 4.00 15.78
C MET A 283 12.16 3.07 15.55
N ALA A 284 11.09 3.20 16.32
CA ALA A 284 9.88 2.41 16.14
C ALA A 284 9.26 2.62 14.75
N ALA A 285 9.22 3.85 14.27
CA ALA A 285 8.70 4.16 12.93
C ALA A 285 9.55 3.54 11.82
N LEU A 286 10.88 3.63 11.93
CA LEU A 286 11.81 3.07 10.93
C LEU A 286 11.79 1.54 10.84
N THR A 287 11.43 0.85 11.92
CA THR A 287 11.35 -0.62 11.96
C THR A 287 9.99 -1.16 11.53
N ALA A 288 8.98 -0.32 11.44
CA ALA A 288 7.64 -0.71 11.02
C ALA A 288 7.59 -1.21 9.57
N ASN A 289 8.41 -0.61 8.68
CA ASN A 289 8.52 -1.05 7.30
C ASN A 289 9.94 -0.78 6.75
N PRO A 290 10.56 -1.74 6.04
CA PRO A 290 11.90 -1.57 5.47
C PRO A 290 12.04 -0.39 4.50
N GLY A 291 10.98 0.01 3.83
CA GLY A 291 10.97 1.14 2.89
C GLY A 291 11.21 2.49 3.56
N ILE A 292 10.75 2.66 4.80
CA ILE A 292 10.91 3.93 5.52
C ILE A 292 12.39 4.17 5.81
N LYS A 293 12.90 5.32 5.38
CA LYS A 293 14.32 5.70 5.55
C LYS A 293 14.53 6.99 6.32
N ILE A 294 13.51 7.86 6.40
CA ILE A 294 13.56 9.13 7.12
C ILE A 294 12.38 9.21 8.09
N ALA A 295 12.65 9.28 9.38
CA ALA A 295 11.64 9.52 10.41
C ALA A 295 11.85 10.91 11.02
N ILE A 296 10.86 11.77 10.93
CA ILE A 296 10.84 13.11 11.52
C ILE A 296 9.84 13.10 12.65
N VAL A 297 10.33 13.32 13.87
CA VAL A 297 9.50 13.33 15.08
C VAL A 297 9.33 14.75 15.57
N VAL A 298 8.08 15.15 15.81
CA VAL A 298 7.70 16.50 16.25
C VAL A 298 6.77 16.45 17.46
N ASP A 299 6.59 17.60 18.13
CA ASP A 299 5.63 17.72 19.21
C ASP A 299 4.19 17.65 18.70
N ASN A 300 3.26 17.27 19.58
CA ASN A 300 1.85 17.04 19.26
C ASN A 300 1.06 18.31 18.89
N ASP A 301 1.61 19.50 19.09
CA ASP A 301 1.04 20.78 18.67
C ASP A 301 1.49 21.20 17.24
N ILE A 302 2.35 20.42 16.61
CA ILE A 302 2.73 20.58 15.21
C ILE A 302 1.74 19.78 14.33
N ASP A 303 1.14 20.47 13.37
CA ASP A 303 0.30 19.83 12.36
C ASP A 303 1.17 19.06 11.36
N ILE A 304 1.24 17.74 11.51
CA ILE A 304 2.04 16.85 10.63
C ILE A 304 1.48 16.71 9.21
N TYR A 305 0.23 17.12 8.97
CA TYR A 305 -0.37 17.14 7.63
C TYR A 305 -0.04 18.44 6.86
N ASN A 306 0.65 19.36 7.52
CA ASN A 306 1.18 20.59 6.95
C ASN A 306 2.71 20.53 6.94
N GLU A 307 3.31 20.22 5.80
CA GLU A 307 4.76 20.07 5.65
C GLU A 307 5.53 21.34 6.04
N GLN A 308 4.96 22.53 5.80
CA GLN A 308 5.59 23.79 6.22
C GLN A 308 5.73 23.86 7.75
N ARG A 309 4.77 23.32 8.49
CA ARG A 309 4.85 23.26 9.97
C ARG A 309 5.88 22.27 10.45
N VAL A 310 6.02 21.12 9.76
CA VAL A 310 7.07 20.14 10.08
C VAL A 310 8.46 20.70 9.79
N LEU A 311 8.65 21.34 8.63
CA LEU A 311 9.92 21.98 8.28
C LEU A 311 10.24 23.15 9.22
N TRP A 312 9.22 23.92 9.65
CA TRP A 312 9.39 24.95 10.65
C TRP A 312 9.87 24.37 12.00
N ALA A 313 9.29 23.24 12.44
CA ALA A 313 9.73 22.56 13.65
C ALA A 313 11.21 22.13 13.55
N ILE A 314 11.62 21.53 12.43
CA ILE A 314 13.03 21.19 12.18
C ILE A 314 13.91 22.45 12.28
N ALA A 315 13.52 23.54 11.61
CA ALA A 315 14.34 24.76 11.58
C ALA A 315 14.46 25.44 12.93
N THR A 316 13.57 25.21 13.89
CA THR A 316 13.50 25.96 15.16
C THR A 316 13.82 25.12 16.39
N THR A 317 13.80 23.76 16.31
CA THR A 317 14.02 22.91 17.49
C THR A 317 15.17 21.92 17.34
N PHE A 318 15.57 21.61 16.10
CA PHE A 318 16.55 20.58 15.81
C PHE A 318 17.98 21.12 15.75
N GLU A 319 18.89 20.42 16.44
CA GLU A 319 20.33 20.62 16.34
C GLU A 319 21.02 19.31 15.94
N ALA A 320 21.74 19.32 14.82
CA ALA A 320 22.20 18.10 14.15
C ALA A 320 23.16 17.25 14.98
N ASP A 321 23.99 17.85 15.82
CA ASP A 321 24.96 17.19 16.72
C ASP A 321 24.26 16.37 17.82
N ARG A 322 23.06 16.79 18.22
CA ARG A 322 22.30 16.21 19.33
C ARG A 322 21.11 15.37 18.88
N ASP A 323 20.39 15.84 17.86
CA ASP A 323 19.03 15.40 17.52
C ASP A 323 18.98 14.56 16.25
N LEU A 324 20.11 14.44 15.51
CA LEU A 324 20.24 13.56 14.37
C LEU A 324 20.69 12.15 14.82
N THR A 325 20.05 11.12 14.25
CA THR A 325 20.54 9.75 14.39
C THR A 325 20.65 9.13 13.00
N ILE A 326 21.84 8.62 12.67
CA ILE A 326 22.14 7.95 11.40
C ILE A 326 22.33 6.47 11.68
N ILE A 327 21.60 5.63 10.96
CA ILE A 327 21.64 4.16 11.08
C ILE A 327 22.09 3.60 9.72
N PRO A 328 23.38 3.29 9.55
CA PRO A 328 23.90 2.72 8.32
C PRO A 328 23.54 1.23 8.19
N ASN A 329 23.58 0.71 6.96
CA ASN A 329 23.43 -0.72 6.65
C ASN A 329 22.14 -1.36 7.16
N ALA A 330 21.05 -0.59 7.22
CA ALA A 330 19.73 -1.10 7.54
C ALA A 330 19.03 -1.69 6.31
N MET A 331 18.14 -2.66 6.52
CA MET A 331 17.30 -3.21 5.46
C MET A 331 16.48 -2.10 4.77
N GLY A 332 16.44 -2.15 3.44
CA GLY A 332 15.81 -1.12 2.62
C GLY A 332 14.89 -1.68 1.54
N SER A 333 14.44 -0.81 0.63
CA SER A 333 13.61 -1.16 -0.51
C SER A 333 14.43 -1.22 -1.79
N HIS A 334 14.20 -2.25 -2.62
CA HIS A 334 14.75 -2.36 -3.99
C HIS A 334 14.31 -1.21 -4.90
N LEU A 335 13.21 -0.54 -4.56
CA LEU A 335 12.65 0.57 -5.32
C LEU A 335 13.22 1.93 -4.89
N ASN A 336 14.12 1.97 -3.88
CA ASN A 336 14.84 3.18 -3.55
C ASN A 336 15.93 3.44 -4.61
N PRO A 337 15.82 4.50 -5.43
CA PRO A 337 16.80 4.79 -6.49
C PRO A 337 18.17 5.16 -5.92
N ALA A 338 18.25 5.57 -4.64
CA ALA A 338 19.51 5.87 -3.96
C ALA A 338 20.21 4.63 -3.38
N ALA A 339 19.59 3.44 -3.46
CA ALA A 339 20.22 2.18 -3.08
C ALA A 339 20.96 1.61 -4.30
N TYR A 340 22.28 1.73 -4.35
CA TYR A 340 23.10 1.23 -5.48
C TYR A 340 24.32 0.45 -5.06
N GLY A 341 25.05 -0.04 -6.10
CA GLY A 341 26.31 -0.75 -5.97
C GLY A 341 26.12 -2.19 -5.51
N GLU A 342 27.10 -2.68 -4.79
CA GLU A 342 27.15 -4.05 -4.25
C GLU A 342 25.99 -4.39 -3.31
N VAL A 343 25.22 -3.39 -2.92
CA VAL A 343 24.05 -3.47 -2.05
C VAL A 343 22.86 -4.16 -2.74
N ARG A 344 22.87 -4.33 -4.06
CA ARG A 344 21.89 -5.09 -4.83
C ARG A 344 22.25 -6.57 -4.94
N THR A 345 22.71 -7.15 -3.85
CA THR A 345 22.99 -8.59 -3.77
C THR A 345 21.70 -9.38 -3.59
N GLU A 346 21.78 -10.70 -3.76
CA GLU A 346 20.67 -11.64 -3.45
C GLU A 346 20.14 -11.50 -2.03
N SER A 347 20.93 -10.93 -1.11
CA SER A 347 20.57 -10.68 0.30
C SER A 347 19.62 -9.48 0.50
N GLY A 348 19.29 -8.74 -0.56
CA GLY A 348 18.43 -7.55 -0.49
C GLY A 348 19.19 -6.23 -0.36
N PRO A 349 18.52 -5.09 -0.63
CA PRO A 349 19.13 -3.76 -0.58
C PRO A 349 19.34 -3.29 0.85
N MET A 350 20.47 -2.66 1.08
CA MET A 350 20.74 -1.90 2.30
C MET A 350 20.60 -0.41 2.06
N ASN A 351 20.05 0.31 3.03
CA ASN A 351 19.94 1.76 3.06
C ASN A 351 20.51 2.32 4.34
N THR A 352 20.92 3.58 4.31
CA THR A 352 21.13 4.35 5.52
C THR A 352 19.80 4.99 5.91
N LYS A 353 19.39 4.80 7.16
CA LYS A 353 18.18 5.42 7.72
C LYS A 353 18.53 6.58 8.62
N VAL A 354 17.59 7.52 8.76
CA VAL A 354 17.80 8.77 9.51
C VAL A 354 16.60 9.03 10.42
N ILE A 355 16.88 9.45 11.65
CA ILE A 355 15.91 10.04 12.57
C ILE A 355 16.26 11.50 12.78
N ILE A 356 15.27 12.38 12.63
CA ILE A 356 15.34 13.80 12.98
C ILE A 356 14.37 14.01 14.15
N ASP A 357 14.91 14.18 15.36
CA ASP A 357 14.13 14.49 16.57
C ASP A 357 13.94 16.00 16.67
N ALA A 358 12.88 16.52 16.07
CA ALA A 358 12.52 17.94 16.12
C ALA A 358 11.48 18.22 17.24
N THR A 359 11.59 17.52 18.36
CA THR A 359 10.79 17.78 19.55
C THR A 359 11.52 18.71 20.52
N ARG A 360 10.78 19.56 21.22
CA ARG A 360 11.33 20.47 22.22
C ARG A 360 11.95 19.70 23.41
N PRO A 361 13.01 20.23 24.04
CA PRO A 361 13.56 19.64 25.25
C PRO A 361 12.54 19.70 26.39
N VAL A 362 12.47 18.65 27.21
CA VAL A 362 11.58 18.60 28.40
C VAL A 362 12.30 18.99 29.70
N THR A 363 13.63 19.03 29.67
CA THR A 363 14.48 19.33 30.85
C THR A 363 15.15 20.68 30.78
N LEU A 364 15.04 21.37 29.68
CA LEU A 364 15.61 22.70 29.46
C LEU A 364 14.49 23.69 29.14
N PRO A 365 14.64 24.96 29.52
CA PRO A 365 13.74 26.02 29.06
C PRO A 365 13.72 26.07 27.53
N PHE A 366 12.53 26.23 26.97
CA PHE A 366 12.30 26.45 25.55
C PHE A 366 11.22 27.51 25.38
N GLU A 367 11.37 28.39 24.42
CA GLU A 367 10.44 29.50 24.20
C GLU A 367 9.08 29.01 23.74
N ASP A 368 8.03 29.65 24.25
CA ASP A 368 6.66 29.31 23.85
C ASP A 368 6.37 29.79 22.41
N PRO A 369 5.63 29.00 21.60
CA PRO A 369 5.13 29.46 20.30
C PRO A 369 4.23 30.69 20.48
N ILE A 370 4.38 31.67 19.59
CA ILE A 370 3.52 32.86 19.56
C ILE A 370 2.06 32.43 19.34
N LYS A 371 1.18 32.94 20.21
CA LYS A 371 -0.29 32.74 20.09
C LYS A 371 -1.00 34.09 20.21
N PRO A 372 -2.13 34.27 19.52
CA PRO A 372 -3.00 35.41 19.79
C PRO A 372 -3.47 35.42 21.25
N PRO A 373 -3.79 36.58 21.83
CA PRO A 373 -4.42 36.66 23.15
C PRO A 373 -5.67 35.75 23.19
N GLN A 374 -5.80 34.94 24.28
CA GLN A 374 -6.85 33.95 24.40
C GLN A 374 -8.26 34.57 24.26
N GLU A 375 -8.48 35.75 24.84
CA GLU A 375 -9.73 36.49 24.75
C GLU A 375 -10.15 36.87 23.32
N ILE A 376 -9.17 37.07 22.43
CA ILE A 376 -9.41 37.33 21.01
C ILE A 376 -9.76 36.01 20.31
N TRP A 377 -9.00 34.96 20.60
CA TRP A 377 -9.23 33.62 20.04
C TRP A 377 -10.62 33.09 20.34
N ASP A 378 -11.07 33.23 21.62
CA ASP A 378 -12.38 32.75 22.09
C ASP A 378 -13.56 33.55 21.48
N ARG A 379 -13.30 34.73 20.96
CA ARG A 379 -14.30 35.60 20.32
C ARG A 379 -14.51 35.30 18.84
N ILE A 380 -13.52 34.70 18.17
CA ILE A 380 -13.56 34.41 16.74
C ILE A 380 -14.29 33.08 16.55
N ARG A 381 -15.42 33.09 15.86
CA ARG A 381 -16.14 31.90 15.43
C ARG A 381 -16.05 31.80 13.92
N LEU A 382 -15.64 30.65 13.42
CA LEU A 382 -15.50 30.44 11.98
C LEU A 382 -16.83 30.65 11.25
N GLU A 383 -17.94 30.27 11.90
CA GLU A 383 -19.29 30.39 11.38
C GLU A 383 -19.69 31.86 11.08
N ASP A 384 -19.08 32.83 11.77
CA ASP A 384 -19.36 34.27 11.55
C ASP A 384 -18.75 34.79 10.24
N TYR A 385 -17.91 33.98 9.55
CA TYR A 385 -17.14 34.32 8.35
C TYR A 385 -17.38 33.39 7.16
N LEU A 386 -18.19 32.34 7.34
CA LEU A 386 -18.61 31.44 6.27
C LEU A 386 -20.03 31.86 5.83
N GLU A 387 -20.17 32.30 4.58
CA GLU A 387 -21.45 32.49 3.91
C GLU A 387 -22.08 31.17 3.47
#